data_6596bd824bfcefb83b200e99ae804c42
#
_entry.id   6596bd824bfcefb83b200e99ae804c42
#
_cell.length_a   1.000
_cell.length_b   1.000
_cell.length_c   1.000
_cell.angle_alpha   90.00
_cell.angle_beta   90.00
_cell.angle_gamma   90.00
#
_symmetry.space_group_name_H-M   'P 1'
#
loop_
_entity.id
_entity.type
_entity.pdbx_description
1 polymer ?
#
loop_
_entity_poly.entity_id
_entity_poly.type
_entity_poly.pdbx_seq_one_letter_code
_entity_poly.pdbx_strand_id
1 'polypeptide(L)'
;MFATGEMGIGNTTTSSAVCSVLLDQSVEKVTGKGAGLTNKDLEHKIEVIKQSIALNQVDANDPIDVLSKVGGLDIAGMVGCYIGGAALQVPVFIDGFISSVAALIAIRLIPECAPYLFPSHCSN
;
A
#
# COMPACT_ATOMS: atom_id res chain seq x y z
N MET A 1 20.30 -5.08 -7.87
CA MET A 1 18.93 -5.60 -8.05
C MET A 1 18.49 -6.25 -6.74
N PHE A 2 17.31 -5.94 -6.26
CA PHE A 2 16.70 -6.60 -5.08
C PHE A 2 15.17 -6.66 -5.25
N ALA A 3 14.51 -7.38 -4.38
CA ALA A 3 13.06 -7.52 -4.36
C ALA A 3 12.53 -7.16 -2.96
N THR A 4 11.34 -6.61 -2.93
CA THR A 4 10.59 -6.39 -1.69
C THR A 4 9.40 -7.33 -1.65
N GLY A 5 9.08 -7.81 -0.47
CA GLY A 5 7.91 -8.65 -0.26
C GLY A 5 7.42 -8.51 1.16
N GLU A 6 6.17 -8.87 1.39
CA GLU A 6 5.51 -8.81 2.68
C GLU A 6 4.53 -9.98 2.85
N MET A 7 4.50 -10.54 4.04
CA MET A 7 3.74 -11.76 4.33
C MET A 7 2.23 -11.53 4.48
N GLY A 8 1.81 -10.28 4.73
CA GLY A 8 0.40 -9.91 4.84
C GLY A 8 -0.26 -10.24 6.18
N ILE A 9 0.53 -10.42 7.24
CA ILE A 9 0.01 -10.71 8.58
C ILE A 9 -0.24 -9.40 9.32
N GLY A 10 -1.52 -9.05 9.48
CA GLY A 10 -1.96 -7.86 10.23
C GLY A 10 -1.88 -6.53 9.46
N ASN A 11 -1.32 -6.48 8.28
CA ASN A 11 -1.07 -5.24 7.52
C ASN A 11 -1.85 -5.11 6.19
N THR A 12 -2.69 -6.07 5.84
CA THR A 12 -3.58 -5.92 4.68
C THR A 12 -4.67 -4.87 4.92
N THR A 13 -5.01 -4.58 6.17
CA THR A 13 -5.97 -3.53 6.54
C THR A 13 -5.41 -2.14 6.23
N THR A 14 -4.20 -1.84 6.67
CA THR A 14 -3.51 -0.58 6.39
C THR A 14 -3.24 -0.40 4.89
N SER A 15 -2.83 -1.47 4.21
CA SER A 15 -2.63 -1.45 2.76
C SER A 15 -3.92 -1.14 1.99
N SER A 16 -5.05 -1.74 2.39
CA SER A 16 -6.36 -1.44 1.77
C SER A 16 -6.80 -0.01 2.04
N ALA A 17 -6.56 0.53 3.24
CA ALA A 17 -6.85 1.92 3.57
C ALA A 17 -6.06 2.89 2.68
N VAL A 18 -4.75 2.71 2.58
CA VAL A 18 -3.88 3.52 1.73
C VAL A 18 -4.29 3.42 0.25
N CYS A 19 -4.52 2.21 -0.23
CA CYS A 19 -4.94 1.96 -1.62
C CYS A 19 -6.26 2.65 -1.95
N SER A 20 -7.26 2.55 -1.08
CA SER A 20 -8.57 3.20 -1.23
C SER A 20 -8.42 4.71 -1.38
N VAL A 21 -7.67 5.35 -0.49
CA VAL A 21 -7.46 6.80 -0.49
C VAL A 21 -6.69 7.27 -1.72
N LEU A 22 -5.53 6.65 -2.01
CA LEU A 22 -4.66 7.11 -3.09
C LEU A 22 -5.23 6.86 -4.49
N LEU A 23 -6.06 5.83 -4.68
CA LEU A 23 -6.67 5.52 -5.98
C LEU A 23 -8.11 6.04 -6.11
N ASP A 24 -8.64 6.70 -5.08
CA ASP A 24 -10.04 7.14 -5.02
C ASP A 24 -11.01 5.99 -5.35
N GLN A 25 -10.77 4.83 -4.73
CA GLN A 25 -11.60 3.64 -4.90
C GLN A 25 -12.34 3.32 -3.61
N SER A 26 -13.55 2.75 -3.74
CA SER A 26 -14.29 2.32 -2.57
C SER A 26 -13.52 1.26 -1.79
N VAL A 27 -13.63 1.30 -0.46
CA VAL A 27 -12.94 0.35 0.43
C VAL A 27 -13.31 -1.10 0.11
N GLU A 28 -14.56 -1.35 -0.27
CA GLU A 28 -15.06 -2.68 -0.66
C GLU A 28 -14.30 -3.25 -1.86
N LYS A 29 -13.96 -2.39 -2.82
CA LYS A 29 -13.30 -2.81 -4.05
C LYS A 29 -11.84 -3.21 -3.83
N VAL A 30 -11.16 -2.55 -2.90
CA VAL A 30 -9.72 -2.76 -2.64
C VAL A 30 -9.44 -3.65 -1.43
N THR A 31 -10.47 -4.15 -0.75
CA THR A 31 -10.31 -4.96 0.45
C THR A 31 -10.64 -6.42 0.18
N GLY A 32 -9.63 -7.26 0.21
CA GLY A 32 -9.78 -8.71 0.11
C GLY A 32 -9.89 -9.39 1.49
N LYS A 33 -10.26 -10.67 1.48
CA LYS A 33 -10.34 -11.52 2.68
C LYS A 33 -9.00 -11.75 3.38
N GLY A 34 -7.88 -11.49 2.67
CA GLY A 34 -6.55 -11.79 3.19
C GLY A 34 -6.39 -13.28 3.51
N ALA A 35 -5.70 -13.60 4.60
CA ALA A 35 -5.40 -14.98 5.00
C ALA A 35 -6.57 -15.69 5.71
N GLY A 36 -7.74 -15.76 5.07
CA GLY A 36 -8.81 -16.67 5.52
C GLY A 36 -9.92 -16.05 6.37
N LEU A 37 -10.20 -14.76 6.23
CA LEU A 37 -11.34 -14.14 6.89
C LEU A 37 -12.69 -14.71 6.43
N THR A 38 -13.65 -14.81 7.34
CA THR A 38 -15.05 -15.08 7.01
C THR A 38 -15.68 -13.86 6.35
N ASN A 39 -16.88 -14.01 5.75
CA ASN A 39 -17.59 -12.87 5.17
C ASN A 39 -17.90 -11.79 6.21
N LYS A 40 -18.28 -12.20 7.43
CA LYS A 40 -18.57 -11.29 8.53
C LYS A 40 -17.31 -10.51 8.98
N ASP A 41 -16.17 -11.17 9.03
CA ASP A 41 -14.91 -10.50 9.39
C ASP A 41 -14.47 -9.53 8.28
N LEU A 42 -14.74 -9.85 7.01
CA LEU A 42 -14.49 -8.94 5.90
C LEU A 42 -15.35 -7.67 5.99
N GLU A 43 -16.65 -7.80 6.29
CA GLU A 43 -17.54 -6.65 6.50
C GLU A 43 -17.03 -5.76 7.64
N HIS A 44 -16.64 -6.38 8.76
CA HIS A 44 -16.06 -5.66 9.89
C HIS A 44 -14.76 -4.94 9.51
N LYS A 45 -13.87 -5.61 8.78
CA LYS A 45 -12.62 -5.01 8.28
C LYS A 45 -12.89 -3.79 7.40
N ILE A 46 -13.85 -3.87 6.48
CA ILE A 46 -14.25 -2.74 5.62
C ILE A 46 -14.75 -1.57 6.47
N GLU A 47 -15.59 -1.84 7.46
CA GLU A 47 -16.11 -0.79 8.35
C GLU A 47 -15.00 -0.10 9.15
N VAL A 48 -14.06 -0.87 9.71
CA VAL A 48 -12.90 -0.33 10.44
C VAL A 48 -12.05 0.57 9.53
N ILE A 49 -11.82 0.18 8.27
CA ILE A 49 -11.04 0.99 7.33
C ILE A 49 -11.77 2.31 7.05
N LYS A 50 -13.07 2.28 6.77
CA LYS A 50 -13.87 3.49 6.52
C LYS A 50 -13.83 4.45 7.71
N GLN A 51 -14.03 3.93 8.92
CA GLN A 51 -13.97 4.72 10.13
C GLN A 51 -12.58 5.33 10.36
N SER A 52 -11.51 4.56 10.10
CA SER A 52 -10.14 5.03 10.25
C SER A 52 -9.82 6.18 9.28
N ILE A 53 -10.24 6.07 8.02
CA ILE A 53 -10.03 7.12 7.03
C ILE A 53 -10.79 8.41 7.45
N ALA A 54 -12.05 8.27 7.83
CA ALA A 54 -12.89 9.41 8.22
C ALA A 54 -12.40 10.09 9.51
N LEU A 55 -12.09 9.31 10.54
CA LEU A 55 -11.65 9.81 11.84
C LEU A 55 -10.32 10.57 11.77
N ASN A 56 -9.39 10.08 10.97
CA ASN A 56 -8.06 10.68 10.85
C ASN A 56 -8.01 11.83 9.83
N GLN A 57 -9.11 12.15 9.15
CA GLN A 57 -9.18 13.24 8.17
C GLN A 57 -8.01 13.22 7.19
N VAL A 58 -7.86 12.07 6.50
CA VAL A 58 -6.72 11.80 5.63
C VAL A 58 -6.77 12.70 4.39
N ASP A 59 -5.67 13.40 4.09
CA ASP A 59 -5.52 14.17 2.85
C ASP A 59 -5.05 13.27 1.71
N ALA A 60 -5.95 12.96 0.78
CA ALA A 60 -5.65 12.11 -0.38
C ALA A 60 -4.60 12.70 -1.35
N ASN A 61 -4.33 14.01 -1.27
CA ASN A 61 -3.33 14.67 -2.10
C ASN A 61 -1.92 14.63 -1.51
N ASP A 62 -1.80 14.23 -0.24
CA ASP A 62 -0.51 14.10 0.44
C ASP A 62 -0.22 12.62 0.77
N PRO A 63 0.60 11.92 -0.02
CA PRO A 63 0.94 10.53 0.23
C PRO A 63 1.61 10.28 1.59
N ILE A 64 2.33 11.26 2.13
CA ILE A 64 2.93 11.16 3.47
C ILE A 64 1.86 11.24 4.55
N ASP A 65 0.88 12.14 4.41
CA ASP A 65 -0.25 12.21 5.33
C ASP A 65 -1.05 10.91 5.33
N VAL A 66 -1.34 10.36 4.14
CA VAL A 66 -2.01 9.06 4.01
C VAL A 66 -1.21 7.96 4.71
N LEU A 67 0.09 7.85 4.43
CA LEU A 67 0.96 6.83 5.01
C LEU A 67 1.04 6.96 6.54
N SER A 68 1.14 8.17 7.07
CA SER A 68 1.27 8.42 8.51
C SER A 68 -0.01 8.16 9.29
N LYS A 69 -1.19 8.41 8.69
CA LYS A 69 -2.49 8.31 9.37
C LYS A 69 -3.14 6.93 9.26
N VAL A 70 -3.02 6.28 8.11
CA VAL A 70 -3.70 4.99 7.85
C VAL A 70 -2.78 3.91 7.28
N GLY A 71 -1.49 4.19 7.14
CA GLY A 71 -0.49 3.23 6.68
C GLY A 71 0.18 2.44 7.81
N GLY A 72 1.43 2.04 7.57
CA GLY A 72 2.25 1.29 8.53
C GLY A 72 3.74 1.48 8.28
N LEU A 73 4.56 1.20 9.29
CA LEU A 73 6.02 1.35 9.22
C LEU A 73 6.66 0.36 8.24
N ASP A 74 6.06 -0.80 8.03
CA ASP A 74 6.43 -1.79 7.02
C ASP A 74 6.28 -1.22 5.60
N ILE A 75 5.13 -0.59 5.31
CA ILE A 75 4.89 0.10 4.04
C ILE A 75 5.88 1.26 3.87
N ALA A 76 6.09 2.06 4.92
CA ALA A 76 7.05 3.17 4.90
C ALA A 76 8.48 2.70 4.61
N GLY A 77 8.89 1.58 5.21
CA GLY A 77 10.20 0.96 4.96
C GLY A 77 10.38 0.56 3.49
N MET A 78 9.36 -0.08 2.89
CA MET A 78 9.38 -0.44 1.46
C MET A 78 9.39 0.80 0.54
N VAL A 79 8.65 1.86 0.87
CA VAL A 79 8.72 3.14 0.15
C VAL A 79 10.15 3.66 0.12
N GLY A 80 10.84 3.64 1.27
CA GLY A 80 12.26 4.01 1.36
C GLY A 80 13.16 3.15 0.49
N CYS A 81 12.92 1.84 0.43
CA CYS A 81 13.64 0.92 -0.45
C CYS A 81 13.47 1.28 -1.94
N TYR A 82 12.27 1.63 -2.36
CA TYR A 82 11.99 2.01 -3.75
C TYR A 82 12.65 3.33 -4.14
N ILE A 83 12.56 4.34 -3.27
CA ILE A 83 13.21 5.62 -3.49
C ILE A 83 14.73 5.45 -3.51
N GLY A 84 15.30 4.69 -2.56
CA GLY A 84 16.73 4.41 -2.51
C GLY A 84 17.22 3.61 -3.71
N GLY A 85 16.45 2.62 -4.17
CA GLY A 85 16.74 1.88 -5.39
C GLY A 85 16.82 2.81 -6.62
N ALA A 86 15.84 3.67 -6.79
CA ALA A 86 15.83 4.64 -7.88
C ALA A 86 17.00 5.63 -7.81
N ALA A 87 17.31 6.15 -6.61
CA ALA A 87 18.43 7.07 -6.40
C ALA A 87 19.78 6.45 -6.75
N LEU A 88 19.92 5.15 -6.54
CA LEU A 88 21.13 4.39 -6.85
C LEU A 88 21.07 3.71 -8.23
N GLN A 89 20.02 3.95 -9.01
CA GLN A 89 19.77 3.31 -10.31
C GLN A 89 19.77 1.77 -10.24
N VAL A 90 19.22 1.23 -9.15
CA VAL A 90 19.12 -0.21 -8.91
C VAL A 90 17.68 -0.67 -9.13
N PRO A 91 17.44 -1.62 -10.03
CA PRO A 91 16.10 -2.20 -10.22
C PRO A 91 15.58 -2.88 -8.97
N VAL A 92 14.30 -2.63 -8.64
CA VAL A 92 13.59 -3.25 -7.51
C VAL A 92 12.38 -4.00 -8.02
N PHE A 93 12.24 -5.26 -7.61
CA PHE A 93 11.07 -6.07 -7.93
C PHE A 93 10.01 -5.93 -6.85
N ILE A 94 8.77 -5.71 -7.31
CA ILE A 94 7.57 -5.63 -6.49
C ILE A 94 6.93 -7.01 -6.45
N ASP A 95 6.64 -7.53 -5.26
CA ASP A 95 5.98 -8.82 -5.10
C ASP A 95 4.44 -8.69 -5.16
N GLY A 96 3.77 -8.62 -4.02
CA GLY A 96 2.31 -8.69 -3.91
C GLY A 96 1.63 -7.34 -3.66
N PHE A 97 0.41 -7.42 -3.13
CA PHE A 97 -0.46 -6.26 -2.92
C PHE A 97 0.17 -5.19 -2.03
N ILE A 98 0.74 -5.57 -0.88
CA ILE A 98 1.29 -4.61 0.09
C ILE A 98 2.50 -3.88 -0.50
N SER A 99 3.41 -4.60 -1.15
CA SER A 99 4.55 -4.01 -1.84
C SER A 99 4.14 -3.13 -3.03
N SER A 100 3.05 -3.47 -3.73
CA SER A 100 2.46 -2.61 -4.77
C SER A 100 1.89 -1.31 -4.20
N VAL A 101 1.27 -1.35 -3.04
CA VAL A 101 0.78 -0.14 -2.35
C VAL A 101 1.95 0.77 -1.94
N ALA A 102 3.04 0.21 -1.44
CA ALA A 102 4.26 0.96 -1.15
C ALA A 102 4.87 1.58 -2.42
N ALA A 103 4.88 0.86 -3.54
CA ALA A 103 5.33 1.38 -4.82
C ALA A 103 4.46 2.54 -5.32
N LEU A 104 3.14 2.47 -5.14
CA LEU A 104 2.22 3.55 -5.46
C LEU A 104 2.56 4.82 -4.68
N ILE A 105 2.83 4.71 -3.38
CA ILE A 105 3.27 5.84 -2.55
C ILE A 105 4.59 6.41 -3.08
N ALA A 106 5.59 5.57 -3.33
CA ALA A 106 6.89 6.00 -3.83
C ALA A 106 6.78 6.78 -5.13
N ILE A 107 5.97 6.31 -6.09
CA ILE A 107 5.75 6.97 -7.38
C ILE A 107 4.96 8.29 -7.20
N ARG A 108 4.02 8.35 -6.26
CA ARG A 108 3.30 9.59 -5.96
C ARG A 108 4.19 10.66 -5.33
N LEU A 109 5.16 10.24 -4.53
CA LEU A 109 6.15 11.14 -3.93
C LEU A 109 7.22 11.57 -4.93
N ILE A 110 7.76 10.62 -5.67
CA ILE A 110 8.88 10.79 -6.60
C ILE A 110 8.58 10.00 -7.87
N PRO A 111 7.92 10.60 -8.88
CA PRO A 111 7.55 9.90 -10.12
C PRO A 111 8.73 9.26 -10.85
N GLU A 112 9.93 9.78 -10.67
CA GLU A 112 11.19 9.27 -11.23
C GLU A 112 11.57 7.88 -10.72
N CYS A 113 10.92 7.38 -9.68
CA CYS A 113 11.09 6.01 -9.21
C CYS A 113 10.52 4.97 -10.18
N ALA A 114 9.49 5.32 -10.93
CA ALA A 114 8.72 4.36 -11.74
C ALA A 114 9.57 3.50 -12.69
N PRO A 115 10.58 4.03 -13.43
CA PRO A 115 11.42 3.23 -14.32
C PRO A 115 12.26 2.16 -13.64
N TYR A 116 12.43 2.22 -12.34
CA TYR A 116 13.22 1.28 -11.54
C TYR A 116 12.39 0.22 -10.82
N LEU A 117 11.04 0.28 -10.94
CA LEU A 117 10.11 -0.61 -10.24
C LEU A 117 9.49 -1.60 -11.22
N PHE A 118 9.68 -2.89 -10.96
CA PHE A 118 9.25 -3.96 -11.84
C PHE A 118 8.30 -4.92 -11.10
N PRO A 119 7.03 -5.01 -11.50
CA PRO A 119 6.12 -6.00 -10.92
C PRO A 119 6.58 -7.42 -11.27
N SER A 120 6.60 -8.33 -10.31
CA SER A 120 6.96 -9.73 -10.53
C SER A 120 5.81 -10.53 -11.16
N HIS A 121 4.56 -10.13 -10.88
CA HIS A 121 3.34 -10.75 -11.39
C HIS A 121 2.17 -9.76 -11.31
N CYS A 122 1.05 -10.14 -11.90
CA CYS A 122 -0.21 -9.41 -11.74
C CYS A 122 -0.95 -9.97 -10.51
N SER A 123 -1.11 -9.17 -9.47
CA SER A 123 -1.93 -9.55 -8.31
C SER A 123 -3.42 -9.50 -8.67
N ASN A 124 -4.16 -10.52 -8.26
CA ASN A 124 -5.62 -10.57 -8.42
C ASN A 124 -6.33 -9.60 -7.50
#